data_fd2374d77616523bfcd9e716c7eee7a8
#
_entry.id   fd2374d77616523bfcd9e716c7eee7a8
#
_cell.length_a   1.000
_cell.length_b   1.000
_cell.length_c   1.000
_cell.angle_alpha   90.00
_cell.angle_beta   90.00
_cell.angle_gamma   90.00
#
_symmetry.space_group_name_H-M   'P 1'
#
loop_
_entity.id
_entity.type
_entity.pdbx_description
1 polymer ?
#
loop_
_entity_poly.entity_id
_entity_poly.type
_entity_poly.pdbx_seq_one_letter_code
_entity_poly.pdbx_strand_id
1 'polypeptide(L)'
;MDAVSVTLLFLGLFSGIALFLYGMSVMGDGLKKVAGNKLETLLYGLTSTPLKGILLGAGVTAIIQSSSATSVMVVGFVNSGMMKVVQGIGIIMGANIGTSITGWILCLSDIQGAGGVAALLSSSSIAAIVAIVGLFVRNLSKKETHKAIGDIMFGFTILMIGMSTMKEAMAPLQDNPFFMGMLTKFSNPFLGILLGIIITAVLQSASASVGILQSVAMLSLIHI
;
A
#
# COMPACT_ATOMS: atom_id res chain seq x y z
N MET A 1 -14.22 -21.23 19.24
CA MET A 1 -13.31 -21.67 18.15
C MET A 1 -12.40 -22.74 18.73
N ASP A 2 -12.26 -23.85 18.04
CA ASP A 2 -11.30 -24.89 18.40
C ASP A 2 -9.86 -24.50 17.99
N ALA A 3 -8.86 -25.20 18.52
CA ALA A 3 -7.45 -24.85 18.29
C ALA A 3 -7.07 -24.89 16.79
N VAL A 4 -7.70 -25.77 16.00
CA VAL A 4 -7.46 -25.90 14.56
C VAL A 4 -7.97 -24.65 13.84
N SER A 5 -9.18 -24.18 14.14
CA SER A 5 -9.75 -22.96 13.54
C SER A 5 -8.91 -21.72 13.87
N VAL A 6 -8.39 -21.62 15.09
CA VAL A 6 -7.49 -20.52 15.48
C VAL A 6 -6.18 -20.59 14.69
N THR A 7 -5.61 -21.79 14.53
CA THR A 7 -4.37 -21.96 13.76
C THR A 7 -4.57 -21.59 12.29
N LEU A 8 -5.66 -22.03 11.67
CA LEU A 8 -6.00 -21.68 10.27
C LEU A 8 -6.21 -20.19 10.09
N LEU A 9 -6.83 -19.51 11.05
CA LEU A 9 -6.99 -18.06 11.04
C LEU A 9 -5.63 -17.36 11.02
N PHE A 10 -4.71 -17.72 11.93
CA PHE A 10 -3.38 -17.12 11.94
C PHE A 10 -2.58 -17.42 10.68
N LEU A 11 -2.63 -18.66 10.19
CA LEU A 11 -1.96 -19.01 8.93
C LEU A 11 -2.53 -18.20 7.74
N GLY A 12 -3.84 -18.07 7.64
CA GLY A 12 -4.49 -17.25 6.61
C GLY A 12 -4.12 -15.77 6.73
N LEU A 13 -4.14 -15.22 7.96
CA LEU A 13 -3.78 -13.83 8.18
C LEU A 13 -2.31 -13.55 7.81
N PHE A 14 -1.38 -14.36 8.31
CA PHE A 14 0.05 -14.18 8.02
C PHE A 14 0.38 -14.42 6.54
N SER A 15 -0.25 -15.39 5.89
CA SER A 15 -0.07 -15.61 4.45
C SER A 15 -0.62 -14.43 3.63
N GLY A 16 -1.78 -13.88 4.02
CA GLY A 16 -2.34 -12.68 3.40
C GLY A 16 -1.44 -11.45 3.57
N ILE A 17 -0.88 -11.23 4.78
CA ILE A 17 0.10 -10.17 5.03
C ILE A 17 1.36 -10.36 4.16
N ALA A 18 1.88 -11.58 4.08
CA ALA A 18 3.07 -11.88 3.28
C ALA A 18 2.84 -11.58 1.79
N LEU A 19 1.70 -12.02 1.24
CA LEU A 19 1.30 -11.72 -0.14
C LEU A 19 1.12 -10.22 -0.37
N PHE A 20 0.46 -9.54 0.55
CA PHE A 20 0.24 -8.09 0.49
C PHE A 20 1.56 -7.32 0.44
N LEU A 21 2.48 -7.60 1.36
CA LEU A 21 3.80 -6.96 1.42
C LEU A 21 4.65 -7.28 0.19
N TYR A 22 4.61 -8.52 -0.26
CA TYR A 22 5.32 -8.93 -1.48
C TYR A 22 4.75 -8.23 -2.72
N GLY A 23 3.43 -8.17 -2.86
CA GLY A 23 2.75 -7.44 -3.95
C GLY A 23 3.14 -5.97 -3.97
N MET A 24 3.15 -5.30 -2.80
CA MET A 24 3.63 -3.92 -2.68
C MET A 24 5.09 -3.77 -3.13
N SER A 25 5.96 -4.69 -2.73
CA SER A 25 7.38 -4.65 -3.12
C SER A 25 7.55 -4.79 -4.63
N VAL A 26 6.90 -5.77 -5.25
CA VAL A 26 6.95 -6.00 -6.71
C VAL A 26 6.41 -4.80 -7.48
N MET A 27 5.27 -4.24 -7.04
CA MET A 27 4.67 -3.05 -7.64
C MET A 27 5.60 -1.84 -7.52
N GLY A 28 6.17 -1.60 -6.34
CA GLY A 28 7.09 -0.50 -6.08
C GLY A 28 8.38 -0.61 -6.91
N ASP A 29 8.96 -1.79 -7.03
CA ASP A 29 10.16 -2.01 -7.83
C ASP A 29 9.89 -1.85 -9.34
N GLY A 30 8.72 -2.26 -9.81
CA GLY A 30 8.26 -1.99 -11.16
C GLY A 30 8.13 -0.49 -11.44
N LEU A 31 7.50 0.25 -10.52
CA LEU A 31 7.35 1.71 -10.62
C LEU A 31 8.71 2.42 -10.66
N LYS A 32 9.65 2.04 -9.80
CA LYS A 32 11.03 2.57 -9.81
C LYS A 32 11.73 2.32 -11.15
N LYS A 33 11.60 1.11 -11.71
CA LYS A 33 12.17 0.77 -13.04
C LYS A 33 11.57 1.61 -14.17
N VAL A 34 10.24 1.84 -14.14
CA VAL A 34 9.56 2.68 -15.15
C VAL A 34 9.99 4.14 -15.03
N ALA A 35 10.12 4.65 -13.82
CA ALA A 35 10.54 6.03 -13.56
C ALA A 35 12.02 6.27 -13.92
N GLY A 36 12.87 5.26 -13.77
CA GLY A 36 14.29 5.30 -14.11
C GLY A 36 15.04 6.43 -13.39
N ASN A 37 16.12 6.91 -14.00
CA ASN A 37 16.97 7.99 -13.46
C ASN A 37 16.29 9.38 -13.48
N LYS A 38 15.07 9.47 -14.02
CA LYS A 38 14.31 10.73 -14.05
C LYS A 38 13.93 11.23 -12.66
N LEU A 39 13.82 10.32 -11.68
CA LEU A 39 13.50 10.68 -10.28
C LEU A 39 14.54 11.61 -9.68
N GLU A 40 15.83 11.30 -9.84
CA GLU A 40 16.90 12.15 -9.35
C GLU A 40 16.91 13.51 -10.06
N THR A 41 16.77 13.51 -11.37
CA THR A 41 16.73 14.75 -12.18
C THR A 41 15.54 15.63 -11.81
N LEU A 42 14.38 15.04 -11.53
CA LEU A 42 13.19 15.77 -11.08
C LEU A 42 13.39 16.42 -9.70
N LEU A 43 14.04 15.71 -8.78
CA LEU A 43 14.36 16.23 -7.44
C LEU A 43 15.31 17.44 -7.51
N TYR A 44 16.22 17.46 -8.47
CA TYR A 44 17.15 18.59 -8.67
C TYR A 44 16.49 19.84 -9.27
N GLY A 45 15.56 19.68 -10.22
CA GLY A 45 15.10 20.77 -11.09
C GLY A 45 13.89 21.56 -10.59
N LEU A 46 13.06 21.01 -9.71
CA LEU A 46 11.71 21.53 -9.45
C LEU A 46 11.49 22.16 -8.07
N THR A 47 12.52 22.31 -7.26
CA THR A 47 12.38 22.74 -5.85
C THR A 47 12.43 24.26 -5.61
N SER A 48 12.14 25.07 -6.63
CA SER A 48 12.23 26.53 -6.53
C SER A 48 11.21 27.18 -5.57
N THR A 49 10.11 26.51 -5.27
CA THR A 49 9.09 26.97 -4.30
C THR A 49 8.64 25.82 -3.41
N PRO A 50 8.21 26.08 -2.14
CA PRO A 50 7.73 25.02 -1.23
C PRO A 50 6.60 24.18 -1.82
N LEU A 51 5.65 24.80 -2.54
CA LEU A 51 4.54 24.11 -3.15
C LEU A 51 5.00 23.12 -4.23
N LYS A 52 5.97 23.51 -5.06
CA LYS A 52 6.58 22.59 -6.04
C LYS A 52 7.30 21.44 -5.34
N GLY A 53 7.96 21.71 -4.20
CA GLY A 53 8.56 20.68 -3.37
C GLY A 53 7.54 19.68 -2.86
N ILE A 54 6.38 20.13 -2.37
CA ILE A 54 5.28 19.27 -1.92
C ILE A 54 4.77 18.38 -3.06
N LEU A 55 4.46 18.95 -4.22
CA LEU A 55 3.97 18.19 -5.38
C LEU A 55 5.01 17.17 -5.85
N LEU A 56 6.28 17.57 -5.87
CA LEU A 56 7.37 16.68 -6.23
C LEU A 56 7.53 15.53 -5.23
N GLY A 57 7.54 15.82 -3.93
CA GLY A 57 7.62 14.81 -2.88
C GLY A 57 6.45 13.82 -2.93
N ALA A 58 5.23 14.32 -3.17
CA ALA A 58 4.05 13.47 -3.35
C ALA A 58 4.20 12.56 -4.58
N GLY A 59 4.60 13.09 -5.72
CA GLY A 59 4.80 12.32 -6.96
C GLY A 59 5.92 11.28 -6.83
N VAL A 60 7.07 11.68 -6.28
CA VAL A 60 8.21 10.77 -6.05
C VAL A 60 7.82 9.62 -5.12
N THR A 61 7.16 9.94 -3.99
CA THR A 61 6.74 8.91 -3.03
C THR A 61 5.65 8.00 -3.60
N ALA A 62 4.71 8.54 -4.37
CA ALA A 62 3.72 7.71 -5.06
C ALA A 62 4.36 6.71 -6.04
N ILE A 63 5.49 7.10 -6.69
CA ILE A 63 6.25 6.22 -7.59
C ILE A 63 7.12 5.25 -6.80
N ILE A 64 7.90 5.73 -5.82
CA ILE A 64 8.81 4.88 -5.02
C ILE A 64 8.03 3.96 -4.07
N GLN A 65 6.80 4.32 -3.71
CA GLN A 65 5.95 3.64 -2.71
C GLN A 65 6.61 3.57 -1.32
N SER A 66 7.52 4.52 -1.02
CA SER A 66 8.24 4.58 0.26
C SER A 66 8.57 6.03 0.63
N SER A 67 7.85 6.58 1.59
CA SER A 67 8.12 7.91 2.14
C SER A 67 9.43 7.96 2.93
N SER A 68 9.80 6.86 3.60
CA SER A 68 11.10 6.76 4.29
C SER A 68 12.26 6.80 3.31
N ALA A 69 12.20 6.08 2.19
CA ALA A 69 13.24 6.14 1.16
C ALA A 69 13.36 7.54 0.57
N THR A 70 12.22 8.19 0.28
CA THR A 70 12.20 9.58 -0.19
C THR A 70 12.83 10.52 0.84
N SER A 71 12.50 10.36 2.12
CA SER A 71 13.05 11.20 3.20
C SER A 71 14.57 11.03 3.35
N VAL A 72 15.07 9.78 3.33
CA VAL A 72 16.52 9.51 3.41
C VAL A 72 17.27 10.12 2.22
N MET A 73 16.70 10.01 1.02
CA MET A 73 17.27 10.62 -0.19
C MET A 73 17.34 12.15 -0.06
N VAL A 74 16.28 12.79 0.41
CA VAL A 74 16.24 14.25 0.66
C VAL A 74 17.25 14.67 1.70
N VAL A 75 17.39 13.93 2.81
CA VAL A 75 18.42 14.19 3.83
C VAL A 75 19.81 14.08 3.22
N GLY A 76 20.06 13.08 2.38
CA GLY A 76 21.31 12.93 1.64
C GLY A 76 21.61 14.15 0.76
N PHE A 77 20.63 14.67 0.02
CA PHE A 77 20.80 15.86 -0.83
C PHE A 77 21.03 17.15 -0.03
N VAL A 78 20.37 17.31 1.12
CA VAL A 78 20.60 18.43 2.00
C VAL A 78 22.02 18.37 2.61
N ASN A 79 22.44 17.21 3.09
CA ASN A 79 23.77 17.00 3.68
C ASN A 79 24.91 17.20 2.66
N SER A 80 24.70 16.85 1.41
CA SER A 80 25.68 17.08 0.33
C SER A 80 25.70 18.52 -0.19
N GLY A 81 24.85 19.41 0.35
CA GLY A 81 24.75 20.80 -0.09
C GLY A 81 24.02 20.98 -1.43
N MET A 82 23.47 19.93 -2.00
CA MET A 82 22.74 19.96 -3.28
C MET A 82 21.34 20.57 -3.15
N MET A 83 20.80 20.62 -1.93
CA MET A 83 19.47 21.12 -1.64
C MET A 83 19.45 21.93 -0.34
N LYS A 84 18.67 23.02 -0.29
CA LYS A 84 18.46 23.78 0.95
C LYS A 84 17.45 23.04 1.85
N VAL A 85 17.62 23.17 3.18
CA VAL A 85 16.73 22.55 4.17
C VAL A 85 15.25 22.87 3.91
N VAL A 86 14.94 24.14 3.60
CA VAL A 86 13.56 24.59 3.33
C VAL A 86 12.94 23.85 2.14
N GLN A 87 13.71 23.55 1.11
CA GLN A 87 13.27 22.77 -0.04
C GLN A 87 13.02 21.31 0.36
N GLY A 88 13.91 20.73 1.16
CA GLY A 88 13.79 19.38 1.71
C GLY A 88 12.53 19.20 2.55
N ILE A 89 12.19 20.17 3.40
CA ILE A 89 10.95 20.15 4.19
C ILE A 89 9.73 20.02 3.29
N GLY A 90 9.64 20.82 2.21
CA GLY A 90 8.53 20.72 1.25
C GLY A 90 8.39 19.33 0.64
N ILE A 91 9.51 18.70 0.24
CA ILE A 91 9.48 17.35 -0.34
C ILE A 91 9.06 16.31 0.70
N ILE A 92 9.52 16.41 1.94
CA ILE A 92 9.12 15.48 3.02
C ILE A 92 7.63 15.61 3.34
N MET A 93 7.10 16.84 3.40
CA MET A 93 5.65 17.05 3.54
C MET A 93 4.87 16.41 2.38
N GLY A 94 5.37 16.58 1.16
CA GLY A 94 4.81 15.95 -0.03
C GLY A 94 4.88 14.42 0.03
N ALA A 95 5.98 13.86 0.54
CA ALA A 95 6.15 12.42 0.69
C ALA A 95 5.05 11.78 1.56
N ASN A 96 4.63 12.47 2.63
CA ASN A 96 3.51 12.02 3.46
C ASN A 96 2.17 12.03 2.69
N ILE A 97 1.94 13.04 1.84
CA ILE A 97 0.77 13.08 0.95
C ILE A 97 0.84 11.94 -0.08
N GLY A 98 2.03 11.69 -0.65
CA GLY A 98 2.23 10.60 -1.62
C GLY A 98 1.92 9.21 -1.06
N THR A 99 2.15 8.99 0.23
CA THR A 99 1.76 7.75 0.91
C THR A 99 0.24 7.55 0.91
N SER A 100 -0.54 8.62 0.97
CA SER A 100 -2.02 8.53 0.90
C SER A 100 -2.52 8.01 -0.44
N ILE A 101 -1.77 8.19 -1.53
CA ILE A 101 -2.10 7.63 -2.85
C ILE A 101 -2.13 6.10 -2.79
N THR A 102 -1.21 5.48 -2.03
CA THR A 102 -1.24 4.04 -1.80
C THR A 102 -2.53 3.63 -1.08
N GLY A 103 -2.97 4.38 -0.07
CA GLY A 103 -4.26 4.15 0.58
C GLY A 103 -5.44 4.19 -0.40
N TRP A 104 -5.44 5.11 -1.35
CA TRP A 104 -6.47 5.18 -2.40
C TRP A 104 -6.45 3.96 -3.32
N ILE A 105 -5.26 3.45 -3.67
CA ILE A 105 -5.12 2.19 -4.43
C ILE A 105 -5.70 1.03 -3.63
N LEU A 106 -5.48 0.98 -2.32
CA LEU A 106 -6.04 -0.05 -1.44
C LEU A 106 -7.56 0.00 -1.37
N CYS A 107 -8.18 1.18 -1.46
CA CYS A 107 -9.65 1.31 -1.50
C CYS A 107 -10.28 0.59 -2.71
N LEU A 108 -9.53 0.34 -3.79
CA LEU A 108 -10.02 -0.45 -4.92
C LEU A 108 -10.35 -1.90 -4.53
N SER A 109 -9.76 -2.41 -3.44
CA SER A 109 -10.05 -3.75 -2.95
C SER A 109 -11.47 -3.94 -2.39
N ASP A 110 -12.15 -2.83 -2.08
CA ASP A 110 -13.51 -2.85 -1.51
C ASP A 110 -14.63 -2.70 -2.55
N ILE A 111 -14.28 -2.59 -3.82
CA ILE A 111 -15.28 -2.49 -4.88
C ILE A 111 -15.97 -3.84 -5.06
N GLN A 112 -17.23 -3.91 -4.62
CA GLN A 112 -18.09 -5.07 -4.76
C GLN A 112 -19.09 -4.83 -5.89
N GLY A 113 -19.05 -5.67 -6.92
CA GLY A 113 -20.01 -5.61 -8.04
C GLY A 113 -21.33 -6.31 -7.66
N ALA A 114 -22.43 -5.60 -7.76
CA ALA A 114 -23.78 -6.14 -7.47
C ALA A 114 -24.40 -6.80 -8.72
N GLY A 115 -23.90 -7.98 -9.12
CA GLY A 115 -24.49 -8.81 -10.19
C GLY A 115 -24.32 -8.28 -11.64
N GLY A 116 -24.43 -9.16 -12.63
CA GLY A 116 -24.35 -8.80 -14.04
C GLY A 116 -23.00 -8.18 -14.45
N VAL A 117 -23.03 -7.12 -15.28
CA VAL A 117 -21.83 -6.38 -15.73
C VAL A 117 -21.07 -5.74 -14.57
N ALA A 118 -21.76 -5.37 -13.47
CA ALA A 118 -21.13 -4.80 -12.28
C ALA A 118 -20.22 -5.82 -11.56
N ALA A 119 -20.44 -7.13 -11.71
CA ALA A 119 -19.55 -8.16 -11.18
C ALA A 119 -18.16 -8.11 -11.83
N LEU A 120 -18.04 -7.64 -13.06
CA LEU A 120 -16.75 -7.44 -13.73
C LEU A 120 -15.94 -6.28 -13.12
N LEU A 121 -16.61 -5.38 -12.42
CA LEU A 121 -15.99 -4.27 -11.69
C LEU A 121 -15.64 -4.63 -10.23
N SER A 122 -15.89 -5.87 -9.80
CA SER A 122 -15.44 -6.32 -8.48
C SER A 122 -13.91 -6.35 -8.39
N SER A 123 -13.38 -6.17 -7.19
CA SER A 123 -11.93 -6.13 -6.97
C SER A 123 -11.23 -7.41 -7.42
N SER A 124 -11.86 -8.58 -7.25
CA SER A 124 -11.34 -9.87 -7.71
C SER A 124 -11.29 -9.97 -9.23
N SER A 125 -12.34 -9.50 -9.93
CA SER A 125 -12.38 -9.49 -11.39
C SER A 125 -11.35 -8.51 -11.97
N ILE A 126 -11.24 -7.33 -11.39
CA ILE A 126 -10.22 -6.34 -11.78
C ILE A 126 -8.82 -6.94 -11.59
N ALA A 127 -8.54 -7.56 -10.44
CA ALA A 127 -7.26 -8.20 -10.18
C ALA A 127 -6.95 -9.30 -11.20
N ALA A 128 -7.93 -10.13 -11.56
CA ALA A 128 -7.78 -11.18 -12.56
C ALA A 128 -7.50 -10.62 -13.97
N ILE A 129 -8.24 -9.59 -14.40
CA ILE A 129 -8.02 -8.93 -15.69
C ILE A 129 -6.61 -8.30 -15.73
N VAL A 130 -6.23 -7.60 -14.67
CA VAL A 130 -4.92 -6.97 -14.54
C VAL A 130 -3.81 -8.03 -14.59
N ALA A 131 -3.99 -9.18 -13.92
CA ALA A 131 -3.03 -10.29 -13.98
C ALA A 131 -2.84 -10.82 -15.41
N ILE A 132 -3.94 -11.08 -16.11
CA ILE A 132 -3.91 -11.60 -17.50
C ILE A 132 -3.18 -10.60 -18.40
N VAL A 133 -3.59 -9.33 -18.38
CA VAL A 133 -2.97 -8.29 -19.19
C VAL A 133 -1.49 -8.11 -18.82
N GLY A 134 -1.18 -8.11 -17.53
CA GLY A 134 0.21 -8.03 -17.03
C GLY A 134 1.08 -9.16 -17.52
N LEU A 135 0.56 -10.40 -17.57
CA LEU A 135 1.26 -11.56 -18.11
C LEU A 135 1.61 -11.38 -19.60
N PHE A 136 0.63 -10.93 -20.38
CA PHE A 136 0.85 -10.67 -21.80
C PHE A 136 1.86 -9.54 -22.01
N VAL A 137 1.71 -8.41 -21.32
CA VAL A 137 2.61 -7.27 -21.42
C VAL A 137 4.04 -7.68 -21.06
N ARG A 138 4.22 -8.45 -19.97
CA ARG A 138 5.53 -8.90 -19.52
C ARG A 138 6.19 -9.87 -20.51
N ASN A 139 5.45 -10.88 -21.02
CA ASN A 139 6.03 -11.96 -21.81
C ASN A 139 6.21 -11.60 -23.29
N LEU A 140 5.32 -10.79 -23.86
CA LEU A 140 5.42 -10.41 -25.27
C LEU A 140 6.35 -9.20 -25.50
N SER A 141 6.68 -8.45 -24.47
CA SER A 141 7.50 -7.26 -24.66
C SER A 141 9.00 -7.54 -24.54
N LYS A 142 9.77 -6.99 -25.47
CA LYS A 142 11.24 -7.01 -25.44
C LYS A 142 11.83 -5.82 -24.65
N LYS A 143 11.05 -4.77 -24.41
CA LYS A 143 11.51 -3.56 -23.73
C LYS A 143 11.40 -3.72 -22.22
N GLU A 144 12.47 -3.42 -21.49
CA GLU A 144 12.52 -3.52 -20.02
C GLU A 144 11.44 -2.66 -19.34
N THR A 145 11.12 -1.48 -19.88
CA THR A 145 10.05 -0.63 -19.36
C THR A 145 8.67 -1.32 -19.41
N HIS A 146 8.38 -2.03 -20.49
CA HIS A 146 7.11 -2.76 -20.61
C HIS A 146 7.06 -3.98 -19.70
N LYS A 147 8.19 -4.68 -19.52
CA LYS A 147 8.28 -5.76 -18.53
C LYS A 147 8.03 -5.23 -17.12
N ALA A 148 8.59 -4.07 -16.80
CA ALA A 148 8.35 -3.40 -15.51
C ALA A 148 6.88 -3.01 -15.32
N ILE A 149 6.17 -2.58 -16.39
CA ILE A 149 4.72 -2.35 -16.33
C ILE A 149 3.97 -3.66 -16.03
N GLY A 150 4.38 -4.77 -16.65
CA GLY A 150 3.86 -6.09 -16.32
C GLY A 150 4.09 -6.47 -14.86
N ASP A 151 5.28 -6.17 -14.31
CA ASP A 151 5.61 -6.41 -12.90
C ASP A 151 4.72 -5.56 -11.97
N ILE A 152 4.43 -4.29 -12.32
CA ILE A 152 3.49 -3.44 -11.58
C ILE A 152 2.10 -4.08 -11.53
N MET A 153 1.61 -4.57 -12.67
CA MET A 153 0.30 -5.21 -12.76
C MET A 153 0.24 -6.49 -11.94
N PHE A 154 1.29 -7.31 -11.96
CA PHE A 154 1.41 -8.48 -11.10
C PHE A 154 1.47 -8.12 -9.62
N GLY A 155 2.28 -7.13 -9.26
CA GLY A 155 2.38 -6.63 -7.89
C GLY A 155 1.03 -6.18 -7.35
N PHE A 156 0.26 -5.43 -8.14
CA PHE A 156 -1.11 -5.04 -7.82
C PHE A 156 -2.03 -6.25 -7.61
N THR A 157 -1.97 -7.24 -8.50
CA THR A 157 -2.77 -8.46 -8.38
C THR A 157 -2.46 -9.23 -7.10
N ILE A 158 -1.17 -9.45 -6.80
CA ILE A 158 -0.74 -10.17 -5.60
C ILE A 158 -1.15 -9.42 -4.34
N LEU A 159 -1.05 -8.07 -4.35
CA LEU A 159 -1.51 -7.21 -3.27
C LEU A 159 -3.02 -7.39 -3.01
N MET A 160 -3.84 -7.37 -4.07
CA MET A 160 -5.29 -7.58 -3.96
C MET A 160 -5.63 -8.97 -3.43
N ILE A 161 -4.94 -10.01 -3.89
CA ILE A 161 -5.10 -11.39 -3.38
C ILE A 161 -4.74 -11.43 -1.89
N GLY A 162 -3.63 -10.81 -1.48
CA GLY A 162 -3.22 -10.73 -0.08
C GLY A 162 -4.29 -10.09 0.81
N MET A 163 -4.89 -8.98 0.35
CA MET A 163 -6.01 -8.34 1.07
C MET A 163 -7.24 -9.24 1.16
N SER A 164 -7.62 -9.91 0.08
CA SER A 164 -8.74 -10.86 0.10
C SER A 164 -8.48 -12.02 1.05
N THR A 165 -7.27 -12.58 1.03
CA THR A 165 -6.86 -13.67 1.95
C THR A 165 -6.92 -13.23 3.42
N MET A 166 -6.47 -12.01 3.74
CA MET A 166 -6.62 -11.46 5.10
C MET A 166 -8.09 -11.33 5.51
N LYS A 167 -8.92 -10.78 4.61
CA LYS A 167 -10.35 -10.61 4.83
C LYS A 167 -11.04 -11.95 5.09
N GLU A 168 -10.80 -12.94 4.24
CA GLU A 168 -11.36 -14.29 4.40
C GLU A 168 -10.91 -14.96 5.70
N ALA A 169 -9.63 -14.84 6.06
CA ALA A 169 -9.09 -15.39 7.30
C ALA A 169 -9.74 -14.78 8.55
N MET A 170 -10.09 -13.49 8.50
CA MET A 170 -10.70 -12.75 9.60
C MET A 170 -12.23 -12.92 9.66
N ALA A 171 -12.89 -13.36 8.59
CA ALA A 171 -14.35 -13.48 8.51
C ALA A 171 -14.98 -14.27 9.68
N PRO A 172 -14.40 -15.39 10.18
CA PRO A 172 -14.97 -16.13 11.31
C PRO A 172 -14.96 -15.36 12.63
N LEU A 173 -14.25 -14.24 12.73
CA LEU A 173 -14.22 -13.39 13.93
C LEU A 173 -15.40 -12.42 14.01
N GLN A 174 -16.10 -12.15 12.90
CA GLN A 174 -17.23 -11.23 12.85
C GLN A 174 -18.36 -11.64 13.80
N ASP A 175 -18.60 -12.95 13.91
CA ASP A 175 -19.67 -13.52 14.73
C ASP A 175 -19.21 -13.92 16.13
N ASN A 176 -17.93 -13.64 16.49
CA ASN A 176 -17.39 -14.01 17.79
C ASN A 176 -17.64 -12.92 18.85
N PRO A 177 -18.54 -13.16 19.86
CA PRO A 177 -18.88 -12.15 20.85
C PRO A 177 -17.69 -11.67 21.70
N PHE A 178 -16.70 -12.53 21.94
CA PHE A 178 -15.49 -12.17 22.67
C PHE A 178 -14.65 -11.18 21.88
N PHE A 179 -14.48 -11.41 20.58
CA PHE A 179 -13.72 -10.54 19.71
C PHE A 179 -14.41 -9.19 19.53
N MET A 180 -15.72 -9.19 19.33
CA MET A 180 -16.54 -7.96 19.25
C MET A 180 -16.49 -7.15 20.55
N GLY A 181 -16.56 -7.83 21.70
CA GLY A 181 -16.43 -7.18 23.00
C GLY A 181 -15.03 -6.62 23.27
N MET A 182 -14.00 -7.20 22.69
CA MET A 182 -12.64 -6.68 22.77
C MET A 182 -12.49 -5.42 21.88
N LEU A 183 -13.04 -5.41 20.67
CA LEU A 183 -13.00 -4.26 19.76
C LEU A 183 -13.71 -3.04 20.34
N THR A 184 -14.84 -3.22 21.03
CA THR A 184 -15.56 -2.12 21.68
C THR A 184 -14.74 -1.44 22.79
N LYS A 185 -13.77 -2.15 23.40
CA LYS A 185 -12.83 -1.53 24.36
C LYS A 185 -11.80 -0.63 23.69
N PHE A 186 -11.54 -0.80 22.39
CA PHE A 186 -10.64 0.07 21.59
C PHE A 186 -11.34 1.32 21.03
N SER A 187 -12.56 1.63 21.47
CA SER A 187 -13.26 2.89 21.14
C SER A 187 -12.53 4.14 21.69
N ASN A 188 -11.54 3.95 22.59
CA ASN A 188 -10.69 5.04 23.06
C ASN A 188 -9.68 5.44 21.98
N PRO A 189 -9.74 6.67 21.43
CA PRO A 189 -8.85 7.10 20.35
C PRO A 189 -7.37 7.07 20.73
N PHE A 190 -7.02 7.26 22.00
CA PHE A 190 -5.62 7.18 22.46
C PHE A 190 -5.04 5.75 22.34
N LEU A 191 -5.85 4.74 22.64
CA LEU A 191 -5.43 3.34 22.47
C LEU A 191 -5.29 2.99 20.99
N GLY A 192 -6.18 3.49 20.13
CA GLY A 192 -6.08 3.32 18.69
C GLY A 192 -4.80 3.94 18.12
N ILE A 193 -4.47 5.16 18.51
CA ILE A 193 -3.23 5.85 18.13
C ILE A 193 -2.00 5.04 18.57
N LEU A 194 -1.98 4.61 19.83
CA LEU A 194 -0.85 3.83 20.37
C LEU A 194 -0.65 2.52 19.61
N LEU A 195 -1.74 1.80 19.32
CA LEU A 195 -1.71 0.57 18.54
C LEU A 195 -1.19 0.83 17.11
N GLY A 196 -1.66 1.88 16.46
CA GLY A 196 -1.20 2.30 15.12
C GLY A 196 0.30 2.61 15.11
N ILE A 197 0.82 3.29 16.13
CA ILE A 197 2.25 3.57 16.29
C ILE A 197 3.03 2.25 16.41
N ILE A 198 2.60 1.33 17.26
CA ILE A 198 3.28 0.05 17.48
C ILE A 198 3.30 -0.79 16.20
N ILE A 199 2.16 -0.95 15.54
CA ILE A 199 2.06 -1.71 14.29
C ILE A 199 2.96 -1.11 13.22
N THR A 200 2.91 0.21 13.03
CA THR A 200 3.73 0.90 12.03
C THR A 200 5.21 0.81 12.36
N ALA A 201 5.60 0.89 13.63
CA ALA A 201 6.99 0.75 14.07
C ALA A 201 7.55 -0.66 13.79
N VAL A 202 6.73 -1.70 13.97
CA VAL A 202 7.10 -3.10 13.68
C VAL A 202 7.19 -3.34 12.18
N LEU A 203 6.18 -2.90 11.41
CA LEU A 203 6.11 -3.10 9.96
C LEU A 203 7.03 -2.18 9.16
N GLN A 204 7.50 -1.08 9.76
CA GLN A 204 8.29 -0.04 9.11
C GLN A 204 7.62 0.53 7.84
N SER A 205 6.29 0.40 7.74
CA SER A 205 5.50 0.81 6.59
C SER A 205 4.10 1.28 7.02
N ALA A 206 3.82 2.58 6.84
CA ALA A 206 2.52 3.16 7.13
C ALA A 206 1.43 2.61 6.19
N SER A 207 1.74 2.45 4.90
CA SER A 207 0.80 1.89 3.92
C SER A 207 0.45 0.43 4.21
N ALA A 208 1.42 -0.38 4.65
CA ALA A 208 1.15 -1.75 5.09
C ALA A 208 0.23 -1.79 6.32
N SER A 209 0.48 -0.92 7.31
CA SER A 209 -0.38 -0.79 8.50
C SER A 209 -1.81 -0.42 8.12
N VAL A 210 -1.99 0.54 7.21
CA VAL A 210 -3.30 0.95 6.69
C VAL A 210 -3.98 -0.21 5.97
N GLY A 211 -3.28 -0.96 5.12
CA GLY A 211 -3.85 -2.10 4.39
C GLY A 211 -4.34 -3.21 5.33
N ILE A 212 -3.58 -3.52 6.38
CA ILE A 212 -4.01 -4.50 7.40
C ILE A 212 -5.25 -3.99 8.15
N LEU A 213 -5.24 -2.73 8.61
CA LEU A 213 -6.40 -2.13 9.28
C LEU A 213 -7.63 -2.07 8.38
N GLN A 214 -7.45 -1.76 7.09
CA GLN A 214 -8.53 -1.71 6.12
C GLN A 214 -9.15 -3.10 5.91
N SER A 215 -8.35 -4.17 5.83
CA SER A 215 -8.87 -5.53 5.72
C SER A 215 -9.73 -5.93 6.92
N VAL A 216 -9.40 -5.45 8.11
CA VAL A 216 -10.19 -5.65 9.34
C VAL A 216 -11.44 -4.74 9.35
N ALA A 217 -11.32 -3.48 8.92
CA ALA A 217 -12.43 -2.53 8.88
C ALA A 217 -13.52 -2.96 7.87
N MET A 218 -13.14 -3.52 6.72
CA MET A 218 -14.07 -4.05 5.71
C MET A 218 -14.99 -5.15 6.24
N LEU A 219 -14.60 -5.82 7.32
CA LEU A 219 -15.42 -6.82 8.00
C LEU A 219 -16.46 -6.20 8.95
N SER A 220 -16.62 -4.86 8.93
CA SER A 220 -17.45 -4.11 9.90
C SER A 220 -17.05 -4.34 11.37
N LEU A 221 -15.82 -4.81 11.59
CA LEU A 221 -15.28 -5.05 12.94
C LEU A 221 -14.78 -3.77 13.60
N ILE A 222 -14.48 -2.75 12.79
CA ILE A 222 -14.07 -1.43 13.26
C ILE A 222 -14.94 -0.40 12.51
N HIS A 223 -15.76 0.33 13.25
CA HIS A 223 -16.42 1.52 12.72
C HIS A 223 -15.43 2.69 12.83
N ILE A 224 -14.96 3.16 11.67
CA ILE A 224 -14.17 4.38 11.56
C ILE A 224 -15.11 5.51 11.17
#